data_011e46e53249bee6d8a4b157547e761b
#
_entry.id   011e46e53249bee6d8a4b157547e761b
#
_cell.length_a   1.000
_cell.length_b   1.000
_cell.length_c   1.000
_cell.angle_alpha   90.00
_cell.angle_beta   90.00
_cell.angle_gamma   90.00
#
_symmetry.space_group_name_H-M   'P 1'
#
loop_
_entity.id
_entity.type
_entity.pdbx_description
1 polymer ?
#
loop_
_entity_poly.entity_id
_entity_poly.type
_entity_poly.pdbx_seq_one_letter_code
_entity_poly.pdbx_strand_id
1 'polypeptide(L)'
;IGMIPEGLYLLTSVALAVSTIRLATQKVLLHDMKSIETLARVNVLCVDKTGTITENKMSVQEVCALNGEDKADIERRLADFVSVMGNDNITMNALKEAFNETTGKRAVSHTGFTSALKYSSVTYQEGAYVLGAPEMVLREAYGGYKDTIEGFSKTGARVLVFARYHGVIDGKPLTEKVNPLALVVLANPIRENAKDTFRYFAEQDVRIKVISGDNPVTVSEVALRAGIDGAERYIDASTLHSDKDIYEAAARYVVFGRVSPEQKRLIVGALQRQGNTVAMTGDGVNDVLALKDADCSIAMASGSEAAAQAAQVVLLESDFSKMPSVVLEGRRVVNNIERSASLFLVKNIFSFIMALCSIIAAVTYPLEPAQISLIAMFTIGIPSFFLALQPNKKRIEGHFMKNVLLKALPGGLTDVICVGALVVFGNTFSLDSDGIATAATLLLAIVGFMIMYKISKPFNKLTFTVFIFCAIGLAFSSTVLKSLFYMSPMSTECIMLAVVFAIATESLFRYLTLLIEKLQQWLDTDVIHERMPERKKKKHGRRI
;
A
#
# COMPACT_ATOMS: atom_id res chain seq x y z
N ILE A 1 26.10 -27.30 -3.94
CA ILE A 1 26.23 -25.94 -4.53
C ILE A 1 25.03 -25.67 -5.46
N GLY A 2 24.64 -26.58 -6.36
CA GLY A 2 23.54 -26.38 -7.33
C GLY A 2 22.14 -26.05 -6.73
N MET A 3 21.92 -26.32 -5.44
CA MET A 3 20.65 -26.06 -4.75
C MET A 3 20.57 -24.66 -4.11
N ILE A 4 21.64 -23.89 -4.08
CA ILE A 4 21.63 -22.55 -3.49
C ILE A 4 21.15 -21.53 -4.54
N PRO A 5 20.08 -20.78 -4.30
CA PRO A 5 19.58 -19.77 -5.25
C PRO A 5 20.35 -18.44 -5.14
N GLU A 6 21.65 -18.48 -5.33
CA GLU A 6 22.56 -17.32 -5.13
C GLU A 6 22.11 -16.08 -5.90
N GLY A 7 21.70 -16.25 -7.17
CA GLY A 7 21.24 -15.15 -8.02
C GLY A 7 19.92 -14.53 -7.57
N LEU A 8 19.07 -15.24 -6.82
CA LEU A 8 17.75 -14.73 -6.39
C LEU A 8 17.89 -13.60 -5.37
N TYR A 9 18.84 -13.72 -4.42
CA TYR A 9 19.09 -12.67 -3.43
C TYR A 9 19.57 -11.38 -4.09
N LEU A 10 20.57 -11.48 -4.98
CA LEU A 10 21.08 -10.34 -5.74
C LEU A 10 19.98 -9.68 -6.57
N LEU A 11 19.19 -10.48 -7.29
CA LEU A 11 18.11 -9.98 -8.13
C LEU A 11 17.03 -9.26 -7.32
N THR A 12 16.65 -9.82 -6.16
CA THR A 12 15.69 -9.19 -5.25
C THR A 12 16.20 -7.85 -4.73
N SER A 13 17.46 -7.79 -4.31
CA SER A 13 18.10 -6.56 -3.84
C SER A 13 18.16 -5.49 -4.94
N VAL A 14 18.51 -5.86 -6.16
CA VAL A 14 18.54 -4.94 -7.31
C VAL A 14 17.11 -4.46 -7.66
N ALA A 15 16.12 -5.35 -7.67
CA ALA A 15 14.74 -4.98 -7.95
C ALA A 15 14.18 -3.98 -6.93
N LEU A 16 14.45 -4.20 -5.64
CA LEU A 16 14.07 -3.27 -4.56
C LEU A 16 14.80 -1.93 -4.67
N ALA A 17 16.11 -1.94 -4.95
CA ALA A 17 16.90 -0.72 -5.12
C ALA A 17 16.39 0.12 -6.29
N VAL A 18 16.13 -0.49 -7.46
CA VAL A 18 15.55 0.20 -8.63
C VAL A 18 14.18 0.78 -8.30
N SER A 19 13.34 0.04 -7.54
CA SER A 19 12.03 0.51 -7.12
C SER A 19 12.15 1.72 -6.17
N THR A 20 13.06 1.67 -5.21
CA THR A 20 13.35 2.78 -4.30
C THR A 20 13.76 4.03 -5.07
N ILE A 21 14.65 3.91 -6.06
CA ILE A 21 15.04 5.04 -6.91
C ILE A 21 13.84 5.61 -7.68
N ARG A 22 12.98 4.76 -8.24
CA ARG A 22 11.76 5.20 -8.95
C ARG A 22 10.79 5.94 -8.03
N LEU A 23 10.59 5.46 -6.81
CA LEU A 23 9.74 6.12 -5.83
C LEU A 23 10.35 7.44 -5.37
N ALA A 24 11.67 7.50 -5.17
CA ALA A 24 12.37 8.74 -4.85
C ALA A 24 12.20 9.82 -5.93
N THR A 25 12.22 9.45 -7.22
CA THR A 25 11.92 10.40 -8.33
C THR A 25 10.49 10.93 -8.28
N GLN A 26 9.56 10.19 -7.67
CA GLN A 26 8.18 10.60 -7.42
C GLN A 26 7.99 11.33 -6.08
N LYS A 27 9.09 11.71 -5.42
CA LYS A 27 9.08 12.37 -4.11
C LYS A 27 8.48 11.51 -2.99
N VAL A 28 8.70 10.20 -3.04
CA VAL A 28 8.35 9.24 -2.01
C VAL A 28 9.62 8.69 -1.40
N LEU A 29 9.83 8.91 -0.11
CA LEU A 29 10.95 8.40 0.66
C LEU A 29 10.56 7.08 1.34
N LEU A 30 11.43 6.09 1.26
CA LEU A 30 11.29 4.82 1.96
C LEU A 30 12.35 4.71 3.04
N HIS A 31 11.96 4.49 4.28
CA HIS A 31 12.86 4.18 5.38
C HIS A 31 13.20 2.68 5.43
N ASP A 32 12.27 1.82 4.98
CA ASP A 32 12.48 0.38 4.87
C ASP A 32 12.02 -0.12 3.49
N MET A 33 12.93 -0.75 2.74
CA MET A 33 12.62 -1.33 1.44
C MET A 33 11.59 -2.49 1.50
N LYS A 34 11.47 -3.18 2.64
CA LYS A 34 10.48 -4.24 2.84
C LYS A 34 9.04 -3.70 2.85
N SER A 35 8.86 -2.44 3.19
CA SER A 35 7.54 -1.80 3.16
C SER A 35 6.90 -1.82 1.77
N ILE A 36 7.69 -1.86 0.70
CA ILE A 36 7.22 -2.00 -0.69
C ILE A 36 6.43 -3.31 -0.86
N GLU A 37 6.94 -4.40 -0.29
CA GLU A 37 6.27 -5.70 -0.36
C GLU A 37 4.97 -5.70 0.44
N THR A 38 5.01 -5.20 1.66
CA THR A 38 3.84 -5.12 2.54
C THR A 38 2.75 -4.25 1.91
N LEU A 39 3.12 -3.08 1.38
CA LEU A 39 2.18 -2.16 0.74
C LEU A 39 1.46 -2.78 -0.47
N ALA A 40 2.17 -3.61 -1.23
CA ALA A 40 1.59 -4.32 -2.36
C ALA A 40 0.47 -5.31 -1.99
N ARG A 41 0.45 -5.76 -0.71
CA ARG A 41 -0.51 -6.73 -0.15
C ARG A 41 -1.61 -6.09 0.70
N VAL A 42 -1.53 -4.78 0.95
CA VAL A 42 -2.52 -4.05 1.75
C VAL A 42 -3.93 -4.27 1.21
N ASN A 43 -4.85 -4.64 2.10
CA ASN A 43 -6.28 -4.81 1.81
C ASN A 43 -7.17 -3.94 2.70
N VAL A 44 -6.58 -3.27 3.71
CA VAL A 44 -7.23 -2.24 4.52
C VAL A 44 -6.31 -1.04 4.64
N LEU A 45 -6.80 0.13 4.30
CA LEU A 45 -6.10 1.40 4.45
C LEU A 45 -6.82 2.25 5.50
N CYS A 46 -6.18 2.43 6.64
CA CYS A 46 -6.62 3.35 7.69
C CYS A 46 -6.08 4.75 7.39
N VAL A 47 -6.95 5.73 7.31
CA VAL A 47 -6.58 7.11 7.02
C VAL A 47 -7.01 8.04 8.15
N ASP A 48 -6.12 8.93 8.57
CA ASP A 48 -6.55 10.07 9.38
C ASP A 48 -7.25 11.10 8.49
N LYS A 49 -8.20 11.84 9.03
CA LYS A 49 -8.93 12.88 8.28
C LYS A 49 -8.00 14.02 7.88
N THR A 50 -7.34 14.61 8.88
CA THR A 50 -6.52 15.83 8.73
C THR A 50 -5.22 15.50 8.02
N GLY A 51 -4.78 16.37 7.10
CA GLY A 51 -3.54 16.16 6.37
C GLY A 51 -3.57 15.04 5.31
N THR A 52 -4.53 14.09 5.38
CA THR A 52 -4.69 12.99 4.43
C THR A 52 -5.89 13.19 3.50
N ILE A 53 -7.12 13.17 4.02
CA ILE A 53 -8.33 13.43 3.25
C ILE A 53 -8.46 14.93 2.95
N THR A 54 -8.16 15.74 3.94
CA THR A 54 -8.14 17.20 3.84
C THR A 54 -6.70 17.72 3.73
N GLU A 55 -6.56 18.93 3.25
CA GLU A 55 -5.29 19.64 3.33
C GLU A 55 -4.96 19.97 4.80
N ASN A 56 -3.67 20.08 5.12
CA ASN A 56 -3.21 20.58 6.41
C ASN A 56 -3.21 22.12 6.45
N LYS A 57 -4.19 22.70 5.78
CA LYS A 57 -4.42 24.13 5.66
C LYS A 57 -5.88 24.40 5.95
N MET A 58 -6.14 25.43 6.74
CA MET A 58 -7.49 25.90 7.00
C MET A 58 -7.83 27.04 6.03
N SER A 59 -9.07 27.16 5.61
CA SER A 59 -9.55 28.28 4.81
C SER A 59 -10.87 28.82 5.33
N VAL A 60 -11.12 30.11 5.15
CA VAL A 60 -12.42 30.72 5.41
C VAL A 60 -13.37 30.30 4.29
N GLN A 61 -14.48 29.65 4.66
CA GLN A 61 -15.49 29.21 3.72
C GLN A 61 -16.59 30.25 3.55
N GLU A 62 -17.01 30.86 4.66
CA GLU A 62 -18.13 31.79 4.66
C GLU A 62 -18.01 32.78 5.81
N VAL A 63 -18.51 33.98 5.59
CA VAL A 63 -18.76 34.99 6.62
C VAL A 63 -20.25 35.29 6.64
N CYS A 64 -20.91 34.88 7.72
CA CYS A 64 -22.35 35.10 7.93
C CYS A 64 -22.53 36.37 8.80
N ALA A 65 -22.93 37.47 8.18
CA ALA A 65 -23.26 38.70 8.90
C ALA A 65 -24.45 38.48 9.83
N LEU A 66 -24.39 39.03 11.03
CA LEU A 66 -25.43 38.95 12.05
C LEU A 66 -26.07 40.31 12.29
N ASN A 67 -27.27 40.31 12.83
CA ASN A 67 -27.99 41.52 13.27
C ASN A 67 -28.15 42.64 12.22
N GLY A 68 -28.14 42.28 10.93
CA GLY A 68 -28.31 43.24 9.83
C GLY A 68 -27.06 44.07 9.49
N GLU A 69 -25.90 43.66 9.99
CA GLU A 69 -24.62 44.29 9.65
C GLU A 69 -24.26 44.05 8.16
N ASP A 70 -23.58 45.03 7.55
CA ASP A 70 -23.09 44.89 6.16
C ASP A 70 -21.86 43.97 6.08
N LYS A 71 -21.92 43.00 5.19
CA LYS A 71 -20.86 41.99 5.04
C LYS A 71 -19.54 42.63 4.64
N ALA A 72 -19.56 43.63 3.72
CA ALA A 72 -18.34 44.28 3.26
C ALA A 72 -17.66 45.11 4.37
N ASP A 73 -18.46 45.69 5.28
CA ASP A 73 -17.93 46.39 6.45
C ASP A 73 -17.33 45.43 7.47
N ILE A 74 -17.96 44.26 7.68
CA ILE A 74 -17.43 43.20 8.54
C ILE A 74 -16.10 42.69 7.99
N GLU A 75 -15.99 42.41 6.71
CA GLU A 75 -14.76 41.92 6.07
C GLU A 75 -13.62 42.94 6.21
N ARG A 76 -13.88 44.23 6.06
CA ARG A 76 -12.92 45.32 6.30
C ARG A 76 -12.45 45.34 7.77
N ARG A 77 -13.39 45.25 8.72
CA ARG A 77 -13.04 45.20 10.16
C ARG A 77 -12.26 43.95 10.54
N LEU A 78 -12.57 42.80 9.91
CA LEU A 78 -11.80 41.57 10.06
C LEU A 78 -10.40 41.73 9.50
N ALA A 79 -10.22 42.36 8.33
CA ALA A 79 -8.92 42.64 7.75
C ALA A 79 -8.06 43.52 8.66
N ASP A 80 -8.62 44.59 9.22
CA ASP A 80 -7.92 45.42 10.20
C ASP A 80 -7.58 44.61 11.48
N PHE A 81 -8.51 43.79 11.99
CA PHE A 81 -8.30 42.94 13.15
C PHE A 81 -7.15 41.95 12.96
N VAL A 82 -7.14 41.18 11.86
CA VAL A 82 -6.12 40.14 11.60
C VAL A 82 -4.76 40.73 11.23
N SER A 83 -4.72 41.97 10.70
CA SER A 83 -3.47 42.64 10.33
C SER A 83 -2.55 42.89 11.52
N VAL A 84 -3.14 43.07 12.72
CA VAL A 84 -2.43 43.37 13.97
C VAL A 84 -1.96 42.11 14.69
N MET A 85 -2.55 40.94 14.35
CA MET A 85 -2.25 39.66 15.01
C MET A 85 -0.95 39.04 14.51
N GLY A 86 -0.29 38.22 15.33
CA GLY A 86 0.83 37.36 14.93
C GLY A 86 0.40 36.20 14.03
N ASN A 87 1.36 35.48 13.47
CA ASN A 87 1.12 34.26 12.68
C ASN A 87 1.18 32.99 13.58
N ASP A 88 0.46 33.02 14.71
CA ASP A 88 0.67 32.10 15.81
C ASP A 88 -0.02 30.75 15.63
N ASN A 89 -0.98 30.65 14.69
CA ASN A 89 -1.71 29.41 14.45
C ASN A 89 -2.36 29.35 13.06
N ILE A 90 -2.70 28.11 12.62
CA ILE A 90 -3.30 27.82 11.32
C ILE A 90 -4.59 28.62 11.08
N THR A 91 -5.40 28.83 12.10
CA THR A 91 -6.65 29.60 12.01
C THR A 91 -6.38 31.07 11.68
N MET A 92 -5.41 31.69 12.35
CA MET A 92 -5.06 33.09 12.10
C MET A 92 -4.43 33.26 10.70
N ASN A 93 -3.60 32.30 10.25
CA ASN A 93 -3.05 32.33 8.91
C ASN A 93 -4.16 32.26 7.85
N ALA A 94 -5.16 31.39 8.03
CA ALA A 94 -6.32 31.31 7.12
C ALA A 94 -7.14 32.62 7.08
N LEU A 95 -7.32 33.25 8.25
CA LEU A 95 -8.01 34.53 8.33
C LEU A 95 -7.23 35.65 7.63
N LYS A 96 -5.91 35.73 7.80
CA LYS A 96 -5.05 36.71 7.11
C LYS A 96 -5.02 36.53 5.60
N GLU A 97 -5.05 35.28 5.14
CA GLU A 97 -5.11 34.98 3.70
C GLU A 97 -6.44 35.41 3.09
N ALA A 98 -7.55 35.23 3.83
CA ALA A 98 -8.88 35.62 3.38
C ALA A 98 -9.14 37.13 3.48
N PHE A 99 -8.59 37.79 4.51
CA PHE A 99 -8.83 39.20 4.80
C PHE A 99 -7.50 39.98 4.76
N ASN A 100 -7.00 40.26 3.56
CA ASN A 100 -5.70 40.89 3.35
C ASN A 100 -5.78 42.42 3.02
N GLU A 101 -6.98 42.97 2.77
CA GLU A 101 -7.19 44.38 2.41
C GLU A 101 -7.49 45.20 3.68
N THR A 102 -6.44 45.58 4.41
CA THR A 102 -6.56 46.44 5.60
C THR A 102 -6.74 47.90 5.27
N THR A 103 -7.48 48.64 6.12
CA THR A 103 -7.60 50.09 6.02
C THR A 103 -6.42 50.80 6.69
N GLY A 104 -5.51 50.07 7.36
CA GLY A 104 -4.36 50.66 8.08
C GLY A 104 -4.70 51.25 9.44
N LYS A 105 -5.81 50.86 10.03
CA LYS A 105 -6.28 51.36 11.35
C LYS A 105 -5.32 50.98 12.45
N ARG A 106 -4.89 51.97 13.26
CA ARG A 106 -3.96 51.73 14.36
C ARG A 106 -4.67 51.14 15.55
N ALA A 107 -4.22 49.98 16.01
CA ALA A 107 -4.66 49.40 17.29
C ALA A 107 -4.00 50.07 18.49
N VAL A 108 -4.76 50.25 19.55
CA VAL A 108 -4.27 50.71 20.85
C VAL A 108 -3.60 49.55 21.60
N SER A 109 -4.22 48.40 21.57
CA SER A 109 -3.68 47.16 22.15
C SER A 109 -4.26 45.94 21.47
N HIS A 110 -3.59 44.79 21.55
CA HIS A 110 -4.11 43.50 21.11
C HIS A 110 -3.69 42.37 22.03
N THR A 111 -4.49 41.31 22.05
CA THR A 111 -4.20 40.08 22.79
C THR A 111 -4.34 38.91 21.82
N GLY A 112 -3.28 38.12 21.65
CA GLY A 112 -3.26 36.92 20.85
C GLY A 112 -4.15 35.81 21.40
N PHE A 113 -4.39 34.78 20.61
CA PHE A 113 -5.18 33.63 21.03
C PHE A 113 -4.49 32.86 22.16
N THR A 114 -5.24 32.51 23.19
CA THR A 114 -4.80 31.59 24.25
C THR A 114 -5.80 30.45 24.40
N SER A 115 -5.29 29.25 24.70
CA SER A 115 -6.15 28.05 24.88
C SER A 115 -7.07 28.20 26.13
N ALA A 116 -6.68 29.04 27.09
CA ALA A 116 -7.47 29.28 28.29
C ALA A 116 -8.68 30.18 28.01
N LEU A 117 -8.49 31.25 27.24
CA LEU A 117 -9.54 32.23 26.91
C LEU A 117 -10.34 31.87 25.66
N LYS A 118 -9.72 31.13 24.74
CA LYS A 118 -10.27 30.71 23.42
C LYS A 118 -10.79 31.89 22.58
N TYR A 119 -10.24 33.07 22.75
CA TYR A 119 -10.48 34.24 21.90
C TYR A 119 -9.20 35.06 21.73
N SER A 120 -9.18 35.89 20.68
CA SER A 120 -8.23 36.97 20.42
C SER A 120 -8.97 38.30 20.47
N SER A 121 -8.27 39.40 20.78
CA SER A 121 -8.89 40.71 20.83
C SER A 121 -8.01 41.83 20.31
N VAL A 122 -8.63 42.86 19.76
CA VAL A 122 -7.98 44.12 19.35
C VAL A 122 -8.81 45.28 19.86
N THR A 123 -8.13 46.24 20.49
CA THR A 123 -8.74 47.49 20.98
C THR A 123 -8.32 48.65 20.07
N TYR A 124 -9.28 49.35 19.53
CA TYR A 124 -9.12 50.61 18.80
C TYR A 124 -9.66 51.78 19.60
N GLN A 125 -9.49 52.99 19.12
CA GLN A 125 -10.01 54.18 19.80
C GLN A 125 -11.54 54.17 19.94
N GLU A 126 -12.27 53.57 18.99
CA GLU A 126 -13.73 53.48 19.01
C GLU A 126 -14.28 52.25 19.77
N GLY A 127 -13.45 51.36 20.30
CA GLY A 127 -13.87 50.19 21.06
C GLY A 127 -13.05 48.93 20.80
N ALA A 128 -13.39 47.89 21.51
CA ALA A 128 -12.71 46.60 21.44
C ALA A 128 -13.50 45.59 20.56
N TYR A 129 -12.76 44.77 19.82
CA TYR A 129 -13.29 43.67 19.05
C TYR A 129 -12.66 42.35 19.53
N VAL A 130 -13.46 41.31 19.49
CA VAL A 130 -13.04 39.96 19.89
C VAL A 130 -13.39 38.94 18.78
N LEU A 131 -12.51 37.96 18.60
CA LEU A 131 -12.71 36.85 17.67
C LEU A 131 -12.36 35.54 18.38
N GLY A 132 -13.30 34.62 18.49
CA GLY A 132 -13.03 33.39 19.24
C GLY A 132 -14.14 32.35 19.17
N ALA A 133 -14.01 31.36 20.06
CA ALA A 133 -14.96 30.26 20.15
C ALA A 133 -16.36 30.78 20.57
N PRO A 134 -17.45 30.33 19.90
CA PRO A 134 -18.79 30.81 20.11
C PRO A 134 -19.21 30.79 21.60
N GLU A 135 -18.96 29.70 22.28
CA GLU A 135 -19.33 29.52 23.69
C GLU A 135 -18.64 30.51 24.64
N MET A 136 -17.40 30.92 24.30
CA MET A 136 -16.61 31.85 25.10
C MET A 136 -16.93 33.32 24.82
N VAL A 137 -17.26 33.62 23.54
CA VAL A 137 -17.58 34.99 23.12
C VAL A 137 -19.04 35.32 23.37
N LEU A 138 -19.99 34.46 22.99
CA LEU A 138 -21.42 34.70 23.12
C LEU A 138 -21.95 34.49 24.55
N ARG A 139 -21.39 33.55 25.30
CA ARG A 139 -21.78 33.21 26.66
C ARG A 139 -23.30 32.97 26.77
N GLU A 140 -24.04 33.82 27.52
CA GLU A 140 -25.50 33.72 27.69
C GLU A 140 -26.28 33.85 26.37
N ALA A 141 -25.77 34.63 25.41
CA ALA A 141 -26.37 34.80 24.09
C ALA A 141 -26.17 33.60 23.17
N TYR A 142 -25.36 32.61 23.53
CA TYR A 142 -25.08 31.41 22.71
C TYR A 142 -26.34 30.69 22.28
N GLY A 143 -27.36 30.59 23.15
CA GLY A 143 -28.62 29.92 22.85
C GLY A 143 -29.35 30.46 21.62
N GLY A 144 -29.26 31.77 21.34
CA GLY A 144 -29.89 32.38 20.17
C GLY A 144 -29.23 32.08 18.83
N TYR A 145 -27.99 31.61 18.84
CA TYR A 145 -27.21 31.30 17.63
C TYR A 145 -26.85 29.81 17.53
N LYS A 146 -27.25 29.00 18.52
CA LYS A 146 -26.87 27.60 18.67
C LYS A 146 -27.17 26.77 17.43
N ASP A 147 -28.40 26.84 16.92
CA ASP A 147 -28.82 26.01 15.78
C ASP A 147 -28.01 26.32 14.51
N THR A 148 -27.70 27.60 14.26
CA THR A 148 -26.87 28.03 13.14
C THR A 148 -25.42 27.54 13.30
N ILE A 149 -24.84 27.69 14.48
CA ILE A 149 -23.47 27.25 14.79
C ILE A 149 -23.35 25.73 14.71
N GLU A 150 -24.31 24.99 15.27
CA GLU A 150 -24.35 23.54 15.19
C GLU A 150 -24.59 23.05 13.76
N GLY A 151 -25.38 23.79 12.95
CA GLY A 151 -25.55 23.51 11.53
C GLY A 151 -24.23 23.48 10.78
N PHE A 152 -23.40 24.50 10.93
CA PHE A 152 -22.04 24.53 10.36
C PHE A 152 -21.10 23.51 10.99
N SER A 153 -21.16 23.32 12.30
CA SER A 153 -20.31 22.34 12.99
C SER A 153 -20.59 20.91 12.55
N LYS A 154 -21.84 20.58 12.21
CA LYS A 154 -22.22 19.26 11.66
C LYS A 154 -21.57 18.99 10.30
N THR A 155 -21.29 20.02 9.50
CA THR A 155 -20.59 19.87 8.20
C THR A 155 -19.05 19.79 8.34
N GLY A 156 -18.55 19.85 9.57
CA GLY A 156 -17.11 19.78 9.84
C GLY A 156 -16.40 21.12 9.90
N ALA A 157 -17.13 22.18 9.80
CA ALA A 157 -16.58 23.51 9.86
C ALA A 157 -16.30 23.96 11.32
N ARG A 158 -15.24 24.72 11.50
CA ARG A 158 -14.96 25.47 12.72
C ARG A 158 -15.64 26.82 12.59
N VAL A 159 -16.48 27.15 13.57
CA VAL A 159 -17.15 28.44 13.63
C VAL A 159 -16.45 29.32 14.66
N LEU A 160 -16.11 30.54 14.27
CA LEU A 160 -15.67 31.60 15.18
C LEU A 160 -16.70 32.73 15.16
N VAL A 161 -16.82 33.42 16.30
CA VAL A 161 -17.66 34.63 16.42
C VAL A 161 -16.77 35.85 16.41
N PHE A 162 -17.04 36.76 15.50
CA PHE A 162 -16.50 38.11 15.49
C PHE A 162 -17.50 39.06 16.12
N ALA A 163 -17.09 39.81 17.15
CA ALA A 163 -18.01 40.62 17.92
C ALA A 163 -17.35 41.89 18.44
N ARG A 164 -18.14 42.94 18.70
CA ARG A 164 -17.76 44.14 19.44
C ARG A 164 -17.94 43.89 20.93
N TYR A 165 -16.93 44.18 21.71
CA TYR A 165 -16.94 44.06 23.17
C TYR A 165 -17.03 45.44 23.81
N HIS A 166 -17.92 45.60 24.81
CA HIS A 166 -18.19 46.86 25.47
C HIS A 166 -17.41 47.07 26.78
N GLY A 167 -16.58 46.10 27.15
CA GLY A 167 -15.74 46.16 28.34
C GLY A 167 -14.26 46.46 28.03
N VAL A 168 -13.43 46.43 29.04
CA VAL A 168 -11.98 46.56 28.96
C VAL A 168 -11.37 45.17 28.77
N ILE A 169 -10.43 45.04 27.87
CA ILE A 169 -9.66 43.79 27.68
C ILE A 169 -8.51 43.81 28.70
N ASP A 170 -8.56 42.90 29.64
CA ASP A 170 -7.58 42.76 30.73
C ASP A 170 -6.91 41.38 30.75
N GLY A 171 -7.10 40.59 29.72
CA GLY A 171 -6.54 39.23 29.64
C GLY A 171 -7.29 38.19 30.49
N LYS A 172 -8.51 38.49 30.91
CA LYS A 172 -9.42 37.59 31.65
C LYS A 172 -10.63 37.22 30.82
N PRO A 173 -11.47 36.27 31.25
CA PRO A 173 -12.73 35.95 30.58
C PRO A 173 -13.61 37.20 30.42
N LEU A 174 -14.31 37.29 29.29
CA LEU A 174 -15.21 38.43 29.01
C LEU A 174 -16.33 38.49 30.02
N THR A 175 -16.58 39.66 30.62
CA THR A 175 -17.62 39.89 31.65
C THR A 175 -18.74 40.78 31.14
N GLU A 176 -18.40 41.77 30.32
CA GLU A 176 -19.32 42.79 29.84
C GLU A 176 -20.07 42.35 28.56
N LYS A 177 -21.02 43.16 28.10
CA LYS A 177 -21.87 42.90 26.96
C LYS A 177 -21.06 42.75 25.69
N VAL A 178 -21.43 41.73 24.90
CA VAL A 178 -20.86 41.45 23.57
C VAL A 178 -21.96 41.66 22.52
N ASN A 179 -21.60 42.35 21.44
CA ASN A 179 -22.48 42.54 20.27
C ASN A 179 -21.94 41.72 19.11
N PRO A 180 -22.53 40.55 18.77
CA PRO A 180 -22.09 39.71 17.69
C PRO A 180 -22.29 40.41 16.34
N LEU A 181 -21.23 40.43 15.51
CA LEU A 181 -21.23 41.03 14.17
C LEU A 181 -21.30 39.97 13.08
N ALA A 182 -20.54 38.88 13.24
CA ALA A 182 -20.52 37.79 12.25
C ALA A 182 -20.11 36.44 12.86
N LEU A 183 -20.54 35.38 12.17
CA LEU A 183 -19.94 34.06 12.27
C LEU A 183 -18.94 33.88 11.13
N VAL A 184 -17.72 33.52 11.46
CA VAL A 184 -16.66 33.20 10.51
C VAL A 184 -16.50 31.68 10.48
N VAL A 185 -16.84 31.08 9.34
CA VAL A 185 -16.86 29.64 9.13
C VAL A 185 -15.58 29.21 8.42
N LEU A 186 -14.81 28.35 9.09
CA LEU A 186 -13.54 27.85 8.55
C LEU A 186 -13.61 26.32 8.43
N ALA A 187 -12.98 25.78 7.39
CA ALA A 187 -12.83 24.35 7.23
C ALA A 187 -11.49 24.01 6.56
N ASN A 188 -11.05 22.77 6.77
CA ASN A 188 -9.96 22.23 5.99
C ASN A 188 -10.52 21.75 4.64
N PRO A 189 -10.07 22.29 3.51
CA PRO A 189 -10.55 21.85 2.20
C PRO A 189 -10.20 20.38 1.97
N ILE A 190 -11.15 19.65 1.38
CA ILE A 190 -10.89 18.29 0.91
C ILE A 190 -9.92 18.39 -0.27
N ARG A 191 -8.91 17.52 -0.30
CA ARG A 191 -7.94 17.49 -1.39
C ARG A 191 -8.65 17.26 -2.73
N GLU A 192 -8.25 17.99 -3.75
CA GLU A 192 -8.87 17.95 -5.09
C GLU A 192 -8.91 16.50 -5.64
N ASN A 193 -7.81 15.76 -5.48
CA ASN A 193 -7.65 14.41 -5.99
C ASN A 193 -8.15 13.31 -5.02
N ALA A 194 -8.79 13.65 -3.91
CA ALA A 194 -9.22 12.67 -2.89
C ALA A 194 -10.19 11.63 -3.47
N LYS A 195 -11.22 12.07 -4.20
CA LYS A 195 -12.22 11.17 -4.80
C LYS A 195 -11.60 10.14 -5.74
N ASP A 196 -10.71 10.56 -6.62
CA ASP A 196 -10.06 9.67 -7.59
C ASP A 196 -9.13 8.69 -6.90
N THR A 197 -8.43 9.14 -5.86
CA THR A 197 -7.54 8.30 -5.06
C THR A 197 -8.31 7.22 -4.30
N PHE A 198 -9.41 7.57 -3.62
CA PHE A 198 -10.21 6.58 -2.89
C PHE A 198 -10.97 5.64 -3.81
N ARG A 199 -11.48 6.14 -4.96
CA ARG A 199 -12.07 5.28 -6.00
C ARG A 199 -11.06 4.25 -6.51
N TYR A 200 -9.83 4.65 -6.80
CA TYR A 200 -8.76 3.72 -7.18
C TYR A 200 -8.57 2.61 -6.14
N PHE A 201 -8.52 2.95 -4.85
CA PHE A 201 -8.38 1.94 -3.80
C PHE A 201 -9.59 0.99 -3.73
N ALA A 202 -10.81 1.52 -3.87
CA ALA A 202 -12.03 0.71 -3.92
C ALA A 202 -12.02 -0.27 -5.11
N GLU A 203 -11.64 0.18 -6.31
CA GLU A 203 -11.47 -0.65 -7.51
C GLU A 203 -10.40 -1.74 -7.34
N GLN A 204 -9.45 -1.53 -6.42
CA GLN A 204 -8.41 -2.48 -6.06
C GLN A 204 -8.79 -3.37 -4.86
N ASP A 205 -10.06 -3.37 -4.43
CA ASP A 205 -10.61 -4.07 -3.25
C ASP A 205 -9.85 -3.73 -1.95
N VAL A 206 -9.30 -2.53 -1.84
CA VAL A 206 -8.71 -2.01 -0.60
C VAL A 206 -9.82 -1.27 0.15
N ARG A 207 -10.17 -1.78 1.32
CA ARG A 207 -11.18 -1.16 2.19
C ARG A 207 -10.59 0.03 2.92
N ILE A 208 -11.29 1.15 2.89
CA ILE A 208 -10.87 2.35 3.61
C ILE A 208 -11.51 2.36 5.00
N LYS A 209 -10.75 2.76 6.01
CA LYS A 209 -11.21 3.05 7.36
C LYS A 209 -10.73 4.46 7.72
N VAL A 210 -11.64 5.33 8.13
CA VAL A 210 -11.29 6.70 8.56
C VAL A 210 -11.25 6.74 10.08
N ILE A 211 -10.12 7.17 10.63
CA ILE A 211 -9.86 7.14 12.07
C ILE A 211 -9.42 8.54 12.50
N SER A 212 -10.27 9.29 13.19
CA SER A 212 -10.00 10.68 13.55
C SER A 212 -10.36 10.99 15.01
N GLY A 213 -9.66 11.94 15.61
CA GLY A 213 -10.01 12.50 16.93
C GLY A 213 -11.23 13.44 16.90
N ASP A 214 -11.72 13.82 15.72
CA ASP A 214 -12.84 14.73 15.55
C ASP A 214 -14.20 14.05 15.77
N ASN A 215 -15.26 14.88 15.81
CA ASN A 215 -16.63 14.39 15.95
C ASN A 215 -16.99 13.39 14.83
N PRO A 216 -17.57 12.22 15.14
CA PRO A 216 -17.87 11.17 14.18
C PRO A 216 -18.77 11.59 13.01
N VAL A 217 -19.75 12.44 13.27
CA VAL A 217 -20.67 12.97 12.22
C VAL A 217 -19.89 13.82 11.23
N THR A 218 -19.04 14.71 11.73
CA THR A 218 -18.15 15.56 10.94
C THR A 218 -17.18 14.73 10.06
N VAL A 219 -16.58 13.69 10.65
CA VAL A 219 -15.63 12.81 9.94
C VAL A 219 -16.37 12.02 8.85
N SER A 220 -17.58 11.53 9.15
CA SER A 220 -18.44 10.83 8.20
C SER A 220 -18.79 11.72 7.01
N GLU A 221 -19.21 12.97 7.24
CA GLU A 221 -19.55 13.91 6.18
C GLU A 221 -18.37 14.21 5.25
N VAL A 222 -17.18 14.47 5.84
CA VAL A 222 -15.95 14.68 5.07
C VAL A 222 -15.59 13.43 4.24
N ALA A 223 -15.72 12.24 4.83
CA ALA A 223 -15.43 10.97 4.16
C ALA A 223 -16.40 10.69 3.00
N LEU A 224 -17.70 10.96 3.18
CA LEU A 224 -18.72 10.87 2.12
C LEU A 224 -18.40 11.81 0.96
N ARG A 225 -18.07 13.07 1.26
CA ARG A 225 -17.69 14.08 0.24
C ARG A 225 -16.40 13.71 -0.47
N ALA A 226 -15.49 13.00 0.18
CA ALA A 226 -14.27 12.45 -0.41
C ALA A 226 -14.53 11.17 -1.23
N GLY A 227 -15.77 10.65 -1.29
CA GLY A 227 -16.14 9.47 -2.06
C GLY A 227 -15.73 8.14 -1.43
N ILE A 228 -15.67 8.07 -0.09
CA ILE A 228 -15.37 6.83 0.63
C ILE A 228 -16.65 6.02 0.82
N ASP A 229 -16.71 4.83 0.25
CA ASP A 229 -17.88 3.95 0.31
C ASP A 229 -18.17 3.48 1.74
N GLY A 230 -19.45 3.57 2.13
CA GLY A 230 -19.91 3.13 3.43
C GLY A 230 -19.56 4.07 4.59
N ALA A 231 -19.13 5.31 4.30
CA ALA A 231 -18.76 6.29 5.32
C ALA A 231 -19.94 6.72 6.21
N GLU A 232 -21.19 6.46 5.81
CA GLU A 232 -22.39 6.61 6.65
C GLU A 232 -22.39 5.67 7.88
N ARG A 233 -21.59 4.59 7.85
CA ARG A 233 -21.42 3.67 8.97
C ARG A 233 -20.31 4.19 9.89
N TYR A 234 -20.65 5.11 10.74
CA TYR A 234 -19.74 5.71 11.70
C TYR A 234 -20.05 5.31 13.15
N ILE A 235 -19.06 5.47 14.01
CA ILE A 235 -19.18 5.23 15.45
C ILE A 235 -18.39 6.29 16.25
N ASP A 236 -18.88 6.62 17.43
CA ASP A 236 -18.17 7.39 18.43
C ASP A 236 -17.28 6.46 19.25
N ALA A 237 -15.96 6.56 19.06
CA ALA A 237 -15.02 5.70 19.75
C ALA A 237 -14.97 5.92 21.27
N SER A 238 -15.47 7.05 21.78
CA SER A 238 -15.60 7.26 23.22
C SER A 238 -16.57 6.29 23.90
N THR A 239 -17.45 5.62 23.11
CA THR A 239 -18.40 4.60 23.61
C THR A 239 -17.78 3.19 23.64
N LEU A 240 -16.60 3.01 23.11
CA LEU A 240 -15.92 1.70 23.06
C LEU A 240 -15.02 1.56 24.30
N HIS A 241 -15.40 0.68 25.21
CA HIS A 241 -14.73 0.55 26.52
C HIS A 241 -13.87 -0.70 26.66
N SER A 242 -14.02 -1.69 25.76
CA SER A 242 -13.25 -2.93 25.79
C SER A 242 -12.59 -3.25 24.45
N ASP A 243 -11.54 -4.07 24.48
CA ASP A 243 -10.89 -4.60 23.27
C ASP A 243 -11.86 -5.39 22.39
N LYS A 244 -12.86 -6.03 22.99
CA LYS A 244 -13.90 -6.76 22.28
C LYS A 244 -14.80 -5.80 21.51
N ASP A 245 -15.22 -4.67 22.12
CA ASP A 245 -16.02 -3.66 21.45
C ASP A 245 -15.27 -3.08 20.25
N ILE A 246 -13.96 -2.78 20.42
CA ILE A 246 -13.09 -2.28 19.35
C ILE A 246 -12.96 -3.33 18.23
N TYR A 247 -12.79 -4.61 18.57
CA TYR A 247 -12.67 -5.68 17.58
C TYR A 247 -13.94 -5.83 16.73
N GLU A 248 -15.12 -5.82 17.36
CA GLU A 248 -16.42 -5.89 16.68
C GLU A 248 -16.69 -4.62 15.85
N ALA A 249 -16.37 -3.44 16.40
CA ALA A 249 -16.52 -2.17 15.72
C ALA A 249 -15.61 -2.08 14.48
N ALA A 250 -14.36 -2.54 14.56
CA ALA A 250 -13.41 -2.54 13.45
C ALA A 250 -13.91 -3.32 12.22
N ALA A 251 -14.67 -4.40 12.43
CA ALA A 251 -15.31 -5.15 11.34
C ALA A 251 -16.52 -4.40 10.73
N ARG A 252 -17.30 -3.70 11.56
CA ARG A 252 -18.64 -3.20 11.20
C ARG A 252 -18.64 -1.78 10.64
N TYR A 253 -17.84 -0.88 11.24
CA TYR A 253 -17.87 0.55 10.93
C TYR A 253 -16.73 0.95 9.97
N VAL A 254 -16.97 2.00 9.19
CA VAL A 254 -16.00 2.58 8.24
C VAL A 254 -15.32 3.80 8.85
N VAL A 255 -16.08 4.60 9.61
CA VAL A 255 -15.61 5.85 10.20
C VAL A 255 -15.62 5.76 11.73
N PHE A 256 -14.51 6.16 12.34
CA PHE A 256 -14.31 6.25 13.78
C PHE A 256 -14.01 7.69 14.15
N GLY A 257 -14.87 8.31 14.95
CA GLY A 257 -14.66 9.66 15.49
C GLY A 257 -14.34 9.64 16.98
N ARG A 258 -13.79 10.75 17.51
CA ARG A 258 -13.32 10.92 18.90
C ARG A 258 -12.36 9.82 19.36
N VAL A 259 -11.50 9.37 18.44
CA VAL A 259 -10.55 8.29 18.69
C VAL A 259 -9.34 8.85 19.44
N SER A 260 -8.99 8.24 20.59
CA SER A 260 -7.73 8.54 21.28
C SER A 260 -6.52 7.88 20.56
N PRO A 261 -5.29 8.35 20.79
CA PRO A 261 -4.10 7.75 20.21
C PRO A 261 -3.96 6.24 20.49
N GLU A 262 -4.31 5.80 21.71
CA GLU A 262 -4.28 4.38 22.06
C GLU A 262 -5.38 3.59 21.33
N GLN A 263 -6.59 4.16 21.19
CA GLN A 263 -7.65 3.52 20.43
C GLN A 263 -7.31 3.42 18.93
N LYS A 264 -6.58 4.40 18.33
CA LYS A 264 -6.09 4.29 16.95
C LYS A 264 -5.24 3.02 16.78
N ARG A 265 -4.31 2.81 17.70
CA ARG A 265 -3.47 1.62 17.77
C ARG A 265 -4.29 0.32 17.89
N LEU A 266 -5.24 0.28 18.82
CA LEU A 266 -6.09 -0.89 19.07
C LEU A 266 -6.98 -1.23 17.87
N ILE A 267 -7.50 -0.24 17.13
CA ILE A 267 -8.29 -0.44 15.89
C ILE A 267 -7.41 -1.09 14.81
N VAL A 268 -6.18 -0.60 14.60
CA VAL A 268 -5.22 -1.20 13.66
C VAL A 268 -4.96 -2.65 14.04
N GLY A 269 -4.62 -2.93 15.30
CA GLY A 269 -4.38 -4.29 15.80
C GLY A 269 -5.60 -5.20 15.70
N ALA A 270 -6.82 -4.67 15.88
CA ALA A 270 -8.05 -5.42 15.69
C ALA A 270 -8.26 -5.85 14.23
N LEU A 271 -7.99 -4.96 13.28
CA LEU A 271 -8.06 -5.26 11.86
C LEU A 271 -7.03 -6.32 11.43
N GLN A 272 -5.81 -6.25 11.97
CA GLN A 272 -4.76 -7.25 11.74
C GLN A 272 -5.17 -8.63 12.29
N ARG A 273 -5.71 -8.69 13.51
CA ARG A 273 -6.24 -9.94 14.11
C ARG A 273 -7.40 -10.54 13.32
N GLN A 274 -8.10 -9.75 12.51
CA GLN A 274 -9.12 -10.22 11.57
C GLN A 274 -8.52 -10.75 10.25
N GLY A 275 -7.19 -10.89 10.15
CA GLY A 275 -6.48 -11.42 9.00
C GLY A 275 -6.25 -10.42 7.88
N ASN A 276 -6.28 -9.11 8.17
CA ASN A 276 -6.00 -8.08 7.19
C ASN A 276 -4.53 -7.65 7.21
N THR A 277 -4.03 -7.23 6.06
CA THR A 277 -2.79 -6.45 5.94
C THR A 277 -3.16 -4.98 5.94
N VAL A 278 -2.80 -4.29 7.01
CA VAL A 278 -3.28 -2.93 7.32
C VAL A 278 -2.20 -1.90 7.03
N ALA A 279 -2.51 -0.93 6.17
CA ALA A 279 -1.74 0.31 6.08
C ALA A 279 -2.38 1.41 6.94
N MET A 280 -1.57 2.24 7.58
CA MET A 280 -2.00 3.41 8.34
C MET A 280 -1.35 4.67 7.79
N THR A 281 -2.16 5.70 7.53
CA THR A 281 -1.65 7.04 7.23
C THR A 281 -1.89 7.98 8.40
N GLY A 282 -0.93 8.84 8.68
CA GLY A 282 -1.07 9.86 9.71
C GLY A 282 -0.02 10.95 9.56
N ASP A 283 -0.31 12.14 10.09
CA ASP A 283 0.58 13.32 10.04
C ASP A 283 0.88 13.88 11.43
N GLY A 284 0.15 13.44 12.46
CA GLY A 284 0.25 13.94 13.83
C GLY A 284 1.08 13.07 14.76
N VAL A 285 1.51 13.66 15.89
CA VAL A 285 2.13 12.93 17.02
C VAL A 285 1.18 11.86 17.57
N ASN A 286 -0.13 12.10 17.49
CA ASN A 286 -1.18 11.19 17.94
C ASN A 286 -1.26 9.89 17.13
N ASP A 287 -0.66 9.86 15.93
CA ASP A 287 -0.68 8.71 15.04
C ASP A 287 0.51 7.78 15.22
N VAL A 288 1.56 8.21 15.91
CA VAL A 288 2.84 7.51 16.02
C VAL A 288 2.69 6.06 16.51
N LEU A 289 1.81 5.83 17.50
CA LEU A 289 1.55 4.48 18.02
C LEU A 289 0.90 3.58 16.96
N ALA A 290 -0.11 4.09 16.27
CA ALA A 290 -0.80 3.36 15.21
C ALA A 290 0.09 3.13 13.97
N LEU A 291 0.94 4.12 13.61
CA LEU A 291 1.92 4.00 12.53
C LEU A 291 2.94 2.89 12.81
N LYS A 292 3.42 2.77 14.06
CA LYS A 292 4.38 1.72 14.44
C LYS A 292 3.80 0.31 14.43
N ASP A 293 2.53 0.17 14.77
CA ASP A 293 1.87 -1.13 14.87
C ASP A 293 1.25 -1.59 13.53
N ALA A 294 1.07 -0.69 12.56
CA ALA A 294 0.56 -1.04 11.24
C ALA A 294 1.57 -1.89 10.43
N ASP A 295 1.07 -2.78 9.56
CA ASP A 295 1.92 -3.57 8.66
C ASP A 295 2.69 -2.67 7.69
N CYS A 296 2.06 -1.57 7.25
CA CYS A 296 2.71 -0.52 6.48
C CYS A 296 2.27 0.86 6.99
N SER A 297 3.22 1.74 7.24
CA SER A 297 2.95 3.09 7.73
C SER A 297 3.39 4.17 6.74
N ILE A 298 2.52 5.18 6.58
CA ILE A 298 2.70 6.27 5.62
C ILE A 298 2.53 7.60 6.35
N ALA A 299 3.50 8.50 6.22
CA ALA A 299 3.43 9.85 6.77
C ALA A 299 3.48 10.91 5.68
N MET A 300 2.90 12.08 6.00
CA MET A 300 3.03 13.30 5.20
C MET A 300 4.21 14.12 5.71
N ALA A 301 5.07 14.61 4.82
CA ALA A 301 6.23 15.41 5.23
C ALA A 301 5.84 16.75 5.88
N SER A 302 4.65 17.30 5.56
CA SER A 302 4.10 18.49 6.21
C SER A 302 3.56 18.25 7.63
N GLY A 303 3.51 17.00 8.07
CA GLY A 303 3.08 16.62 9.41
C GLY A 303 4.17 16.76 10.46
N SER A 304 4.02 16.09 11.59
CA SER A 304 5.01 16.09 12.66
C SER A 304 6.24 15.27 12.27
N GLU A 305 7.43 15.73 12.69
CA GLU A 305 8.68 15.00 12.49
C GLU A 305 8.63 13.60 13.13
N ALA A 306 7.98 13.49 14.30
CA ALA A 306 7.80 12.20 14.98
C ALA A 306 6.99 11.18 14.14
N ALA A 307 5.94 11.63 13.43
CA ALA A 307 5.19 10.78 12.52
C ALA A 307 6.03 10.39 11.30
N ALA A 308 6.77 11.34 10.71
CA ALA A 308 7.65 11.08 9.58
C ALA A 308 8.76 10.08 9.93
N GLN A 309 9.38 10.19 11.12
CA GLN A 309 10.40 9.24 11.59
C GLN A 309 9.84 7.86 11.94
N ALA A 310 8.60 7.78 12.40
CA ALA A 310 7.95 6.51 12.75
C ALA A 310 7.45 5.74 11.52
N ALA A 311 7.19 6.43 10.41
CA ALA A 311 6.62 5.84 9.21
C ALA A 311 7.68 5.15 8.34
N GLN A 312 7.28 4.09 7.67
CA GLN A 312 8.11 3.37 6.69
C GLN A 312 8.15 4.07 5.34
N VAL A 313 7.09 4.80 4.99
CA VAL A 313 6.94 5.56 3.74
C VAL A 313 6.63 7.01 4.09
N VAL A 314 7.33 7.97 3.47
CA VAL A 314 7.08 9.40 3.66
C VAL A 314 6.81 10.06 2.31
N LEU A 315 5.66 10.73 2.19
CA LEU A 315 5.28 11.51 1.02
C LEU A 315 5.86 12.92 1.15
N LEU A 316 6.97 13.20 0.45
CA LEU A 316 7.76 14.43 0.61
C LEU A 316 7.00 15.69 0.20
N GLU A 317 6.10 15.59 -0.78
CA GLU A 317 5.21 16.69 -1.19
C GLU A 317 3.88 16.69 -0.41
N SER A 318 3.72 15.77 0.55
CA SER A 318 2.47 15.58 1.30
C SER A 318 1.24 15.35 0.40
N ASP A 319 1.47 14.81 -0.79
CA ASP A 319 0.44 14.54 -1.79
C ASP A 319 -0.01 13.08 -1.72
N PHE A 320 -1.16 12.83 -1.08
CA PHE A 320 -1.74 11.50 -0.95
C PHE A 320 -2.11 10.86 -2.30
N SER A 321 -2.30 11.65 -3.36
CA SER A 321 -2.59 11.13 -4.71
C SER A 321 -1.45 10.33 -5.33
N LYS A 322 -0.25 10.35 -4.74
CA LYS A 322 0.88 9.50 -5.13
C LYS A 322 0.73 8.04 -4.68
N MET A 323 -0.12 7.76 -3.69
CA MET A 323 -0.26 6.42 -3.11
C MET A 323 -0.64 5.32 -4.13
N PRO A 324 -1.55 5.53 -5.10
CA PRO A 324 -1.78 4.58 -6.17
C PRO A 324 -0.50 4.14 -6.90
N SER A 325 0.40 5.07 -7.23
CA SER A 325 1.65 4.76 -7.90
C SER A 325 2.62 3.96 -7.03
N VAL A 326 2.63 4.23 -5.72
CA VAL A 326 3.46 3.49 -4.74
C VAL A 326 2.99 2.05 -4.62
N VAL A 327 1.67 1.81 -4.52
CA VAL A 327 1.08 0.46 -4.50
C VAL A 327 1.38 -0.30 -5.79
N LEU A 328 1.23 0.36 -6.95
CA LEU A 328 1.52 -0.25 -8.25
C LEU A 328 2.99 -0.63 -8.40
N GLU A 329 3.91 0.19 -7.87
CA GLU A 329 5.34 -0.12 -7.87
C GLU A 329 5.64 -1.31 -6.94
N GLY A 330 5.02 -1.38 -5.77
CA GLY A 330 5.11 -2.53 -4.88
C GLY A 330 4.64 -3.84 -5.56
N ARG A 331 3.47 -3.80 -6.21
CA ARG A 331 2.96 -4.95 -6.98
C ARG A 331 3.90 -5.38 -8.09
N ARG A 332 4.51 -4.43 -8.80
CA ARG A 332 5.50 -4.71 -9.84
C ARG A 332 6.69 -5.50 -9.28
N VAL A 333 7.24 -5.05 -8.16
CA VAL A 333 8.39 -5.69 -7.52
C VAL A 333 8.04 -7.09 -7.06
N VAL A 334 6.97 -7.25 -6.29
CA VAL A 334 6.58 -8.57 -5.74
C VAL A 334 6.25 -9.57 -6.83
N ASN A 335 5.47 -9.17 -7.85
CA ASN A 335 5.13 -10.05 -8.96
C ASN A 335 6.37 -10.49 -9.76
N ASN A 336 7.35 -9.60 -9.94
CA ASN A 336 8.56 -9.92 -10.67
C ASN A 336 9.50 -10.81 -9.84
N ILE A 337 9.62 -10.57 -8.54
CA ILE A 337 10.36 -11.45 -7.63
C ILE A 337 9.72 -12.85 -7.59
N GLU A 338 8.39 -12.95 -7.54
CA GLU A 338 7.67 -14.23 -7.56
C GLU A 338 7.95 -15.03 -8.85
N ARG A 339 7.96 -14.35 -10.01
CA ARG A 339 8.32 -14.97 -11.29
C ARG A 339 9.75 -15.49 -11.29
N SER A 340 10.69 -14.67 -10.88
CA SER A 340 12.10 -15.04 -10.83
C SER A 340 12.34 -16.17 -9.83
N ALA A 341 11.76 -16.09 -8.64
CA ALA A 341 11.87 -17.15 -7.63
C ALA A 341 11.33 -18.49 -8.13
N SER A 342 10.26 -18.48 -8.93
CA SER A 342 9.74 -19.71 -9.54
C SER A 342 10.74 -20.36 -10.52
N LEU A 343 11.45 -19.57 -11.32
CA LEU A 343 12.51 -20.09 -12.22
C LEU A 343 13.67 -20.73 -11.44
N PHE A 344 14.14 -20.07 -10.37
CA PHE A 344 15.19 -20.61 -9.52
C PHE A 344 14.76 -21.91 -8.82
N LEU A 345 13.50 -21.95 -8.36
CA LEU A 345 13.00 -23.10 -7.60
C LEU A 345 12.86 -24.35 -8.45
N VAL A 346 12.55 -24.23 -9.74
CA VAL A 346 12.50 -25.37 -10.68
C VAL A 346 13.82 -26.15 -10.65
N LYS A 347 14.94 -25.43 -10.86
CA LYS A 347 16.28 -26.03 -10.81
C LYS A 347 16.58 -26.69 -9.47
N ASN A 348 16.18 -26.04 -8.38
CA ASN A 348 16.44 -26.57 -7.04
C ASN A 348 15.64 -27.84 -6.76
N ILE A 349 14.36 -27.91 -7.18
CA ILE A 349 13.53 -29.12 -7.09
C ILE A 349 14.17 -30.26 -7.88
N PHE A 350 14.56 -30.00 -9.13
CA PHE A 350 15.25 -30.97 -9.97
C PHE A 350 16.54 -31.48 -9.29
N SER A 351 17.44 -30.57 -8.91
CA SER A 351 18.74 -30.93 -8.34
C SER A 351 18.59 -31.71 -7.03
N PHE A 352 17.63 -31.34 -6.18
CA PHE A 352 17.39 -32.01 -4.91
C PHE A 352 16.89 -33.44 -5.13
N ILE A 353 15.87 -33.62 -5.96
CA ILE A 353 15.28 -34.97 -6.20
C ILE A 353 16.27 -35.86 -6.94
N MET A 354 16.97 -35.34 -7.96
CA MET A 354 17.97 -36.12 -8.70
C MET A 354 19.15 -36.52 -7.82
N ALA A 355 19.62 -35.65 -6.92
CA ALA A 355 20.67 -36.00 -5.95
C ALA A 355 20.18 -37.12 -5.01
N LEU A 356 18.93 -37.04 -4.53
CA LEU A 356 18.34 -38.09 -3.69
C LEU A 356 18.21 -39.43 -4.47
N CYS A 357 17.74 -39.38 -5.71
CA CYS A 357 17.66 -40.56 -6.57
C CYS A 357 19.05 -41.17 -6.83
N SER A 358 20.08 -40.32 -7.09
CA SER A 358 21.45 -40.79 -7.27
C SER A 358 22.01 -41.52 -6.05
N ILE A 359 21.71 -41.00 -4.85
CA ILE A 359 22.12 -41.66 -3.59
C ILE A 359 21.39 -42.99 -3.39
N ILE A 360 20.06 -43.03 -3.58
CA ILE A 360 19.23 -44.22 -3.35
C ILE A 360 19.54 -45.33 -4.36
N ALA A 361 19.67 -44.96 -5.64
CA ALA A 361 19.91 -45.90 -6.73
C ALA A 361 21.40 -46.21 -6.95
N ALA A 362 22.32 -45.58 -6.20
CA ALA A 362 23.76 -45.67 -6.38
C ALA A 362 24.21 -45.37 -7.84
N VAL A 363 23.55 -44.43 -8.52
CA VAL A 363 23.83 -43.99 -9.87
C VAL A 363 24.54 -42.65 -9.86
N THR A 364 25.50 -42.45 -10.76
CA THR A 364 26.21 -41.15 -10.90
C THR A 364 25.22 -40.02 -11.27
N TYR A 365 25.41 -38.86 -10.67
CA TYR A 365 24.62 -37.68 -11.02
C TYR A 365 24.85 -37.31 -12.51
N PRO A 366 23.77 -37.14 -13.32
CA PRO A 366 23.88 -37.14 -14.77
C PRO A 366 24.42 -35.84 -15.40
N LEU A 367 24.77 -34.83 -14.63
CA LEU A 367 25.15 -33.50 -15.15
C LEU A 367 26.44 -33.02 -14.54
N GLU A 368 27.29 -32.40 -15.37
CA GLU A 368 28.46 -31.66 -14.95
C GLU A 368 28.10 -30.28 -14.40
N PRO A 369 28.84 -29.72 -13.43
CA PRO A 369 28.59 -28.37 -12.89
C PRO A 369 28.57 -27.26 -13.94
N ALA A 370 29.40 -27.38 -14.97
CA ALA A 370 29.45 -26.42 -16.09
C ALA A 370 28.16 -26.44 -16.93
N GLN A 371 27.58 -27.64 -17.16
CA GLN A 371 26.31 -27.82 -17.84
C GLN A 371 25.15 -27.20 -17.07
N ILE A 372 25.11 -27.40 -15.74
CA ILE A 372 24.13 -26.74 -14.86
C ILE A 372 24.25 -25.23 -14.94
N SER A 373 25.49 -24.70 -14.99
CA SER A 373 25.74 -23.26 -15.13
C SER A 373 25.25 -22.71 -16.46
N LEU A 374 25.46 -23.45 -17.56
CA LEU A 374 24.97 -23.11 -18.89
C LEU A 374 23.43 -22.97 -18.91
N ILE A 375 22.73 -23.96 -18.39
CA ILE A 375 21.27 -23.92 -18.29
C ILE A 375 20.83 -22.75 -17.42
N ALA A 376 21.40 -22.62 -16.22
CA ALA A 376 21.04 -21.56 -15.28
C ALA A 376 21.24 -20.17 -15.87
N MET A 377 22.29 -19.95 -16.67
CA MET A 377 22.55 -18.65 -17.30
C MET A 377 21.44 -18.25 -18.28
N PHE A 378 21.05 -19.15 -19.19
CA PHE A 378 20.13 -18.83 -20.30
C PHE A 378 18.65 -19.07 -19.97
N THR A 379 18.32 -19.94 -19.02
CA THR A 379 16.90 -20.22 -18.67
C THR A 379 16.47 -19.55 -17.36
N ILE A 380 17.40 -19.11 -16.51
CA ILE A 380 17.08 -18.53 -15.20
C ILE A 380 17.69 -17.12 -15.04
N GLY A 381 19.02 -16.98 -15.08
CA GLY A 381 19.72 -15.74 -14.70
C GLY A 381 19.38 -14.56 -15.61
N ILE A 382 19.69 -14.67 -16.90
CA ILE A 382 19.39 -13.62 -17.89
C ILE A 382 17.89 -13.33 -17.96
N PRO A 383 16.99 -14.32 -18.11
CA PRO A 383 15.56 -14.05 -18.12
C PRO A 383 15.05 -13.36 -16.86
N SER A 384 15.47 -13.81 -15.68
CA SER A 384 15.04 -13.26 -14.41
C SER A 384 15.42 -11.79 -14.25
N PHE A 385 16.62 -11.40 -14.70
CA PHE A 385 17.06 -10.01 -14.66
C PHE A 385 16.13 -9.11 -15.49
N PHE A 386 15.84 -9.49 -16.73
CA PHE A 386 14.96 -8.69 -17.59
C PHE A 386 13.48 -8.75 -17.14
N LEU A 387 13.02 -9.87 -16.58
CA LEU A 387 11.68 -9.97 -15.99
C LEU A 387 11.53 -9.04 -14.79
N ALA A 388 12.57 -8.85 -13.97
CA ALA A 388 12.56 -7.92 -12.84
C ALA A 388 12.33 -6.46 -13.23
N LEU A 389 12.67 -6.09 -14.47
CA LEU A 389 12.48 -4.72 -15.00
C LEU A 389 11.10 -4.49 -15.62
N GLN A 390 10.30 -5.55 -15.83
CA GLN A 390 9.01 -5.43 -16.51
C GLN A 390 7.94 -4.72 -15.68
N PRO A 391 7.00 -3.99 -16.33
CA PRO A 391 5.83 -3.43 -15.67
C PRO A 391 4.78 -4.53 -15.46
N ASN A 392 4.77 -5.15 -14.28
CA ASN A 392 3.75 -6.12 -13.88
C ASN A 392 2.96 -5.60 -12.68
N LYS A 393 1.85 -4.92 -12.95
CA LYS A 393 1.01 -4.25 -11.96
C LYS A 393 -0.20 -5.09 -11.51
N LYS A 394 -0.24 -6.39 -11.83
CA LYS A 394 -1.36 -7.26 -11.45
C LYS A 394 -1.50 -7.32 -9.93
N ARG A 395 -2.75 -7.44 -9.48
CA ARG A 395 -3.03 -7.67 -8.05
C ARG A 395 -2.32 -8.94 -7.57
N ILE A 396 -1.78 -8.88 -6.36
CA ILE A 396 -1.14 -10.03 -5.71
C ILE A 396 -2.23 -10.85 -5.04
N GLU A 397 -2.32 -12.12 -5.40
CA GLU A 397 -3.28 -13.07 -4.84
C GLU A 397 -2.53 -14.19 -4.13
N GLY A 398 -3.08 -14.64 -2.99
CA GLY A 398 -2.54 -15.74 -2.22
C GLY A 398 -1.19 -15.47 -1.53
N HIS A 399 -0.58 -16.57 -1.06
CA HIS A 399 0.71 -16.52 -0.35
C HIS A 399 1.88 -16.67 -1.32
N PHE A 400 2.89 -15.83 -1.20
CA PHE A 400 4.09 -15.82 -2.05
C PHE A 400 4.73 -17.20 -2.20
N MET A 401 5.04 -17.88 -1.08
CA MET A 401 5.69 -19.20 -1.10
C MET A 401 4.83 -20.26 -1.78
N LYS A 402 3.50 -20.25 -1.53
CA LYS A 402 2.55 -21.16 -2.18
C LYS A 402 2.55 -20.96 -3.69
N ASN A 403 2.47 -19.71 -4.14
CA ASN A 403 2.46 -19.36 -5.56
C ASN A 403 3.76 -19.76 -6.26
N VAL A 404 4.91 -19.46 -5.64
CA VAL A 404 6.23 -19.83 -6.18
C VAL A 404 6.37 -21.35 -6.31
N LEU A 405 5.99 -22.10 -5.27
CA LEU A 405 6.08 -23.56 -5.25
C LEU A 405 5.16 -24.19 -6.33
N LEU A 406 3.90 -23.75 -6.39
CA LEU A 406 2.92 -24.28 -7.35
C LEU A 406 3.30 -23.99 -8.81
N LYS A 407 3.96 -22.87 -9.07
CA LYS A 407 4.48 -22.53 -10.42
C LYS A 407 5.72 -23.33 -10.78
N ALA A 408 6.57 -23.67 -9.81
CA ALA A 408 7.84 -24.37 -10.02
C ALA A 408 7.68 -25.89 -10.09
N LEU A 409 6.78 -26.48 -9.30
CA LEU A 409 6.59 -27.94 -9.18
C LEU A 409 6.38 -28.64 -10.52
N PRO A 410 5.50 -28.19 -11.44
CA PRO A 410 5.30 -28.89 -12.72
C PRO A 410 6.59 -29.02 -13.52
N GLY A 411 7.40 -27.94 -13.55
CA GLY A 411 8.66 -27.92 -14.27
C GLY A 411 9.71 -28.81 -13.64
N GLY A 412 9.94 -28.66 -12.33
CA GLY A 412 10.93 -29.47 -11.63
C GLY A 412 10.62 -30.97 -11.67
N LEU A 413 9.34 -31.37 -11.55
CA LEU A 413 8.93 -32.77 -11.70
C LEU A 413 9.07 -33.29 -13.14
N THR A 414 8.76 -32.45 -14.15
CA THR A 414 8.98 -32.79 -15.56
C THR A 414 10.46 -33.07 -15.81
N ASP A 415 11.35 -32.21 -15.32
CA ASP A 415 12.79 -32.36 -15.43
C ASP A 415 13.26 -33.69 -14.80
N VAL A 416 12.80 -33.99 -13.58
CA VAL A 416 13.17 -35.23 -12.87
C VAL A 416 12.73 -36.46 -13.62
N ILE A 417 11.49 -36.48 -14.13
CA ILE A 417 10.94 -37.64 -14.82
C ILE A 417 11.63 -37.84 -16.20
N CYS A 418 11.77 -36.78 -16.99
CA CYS A 418 12.36 -36.88 -18.33
C CYS A 418 13.85 -37.20 -18.28
N VAL A 419 14.61 -36.51 -17.43
CA VAL A 419 16.05 -36.77 -17.31
C VAL A 419 16.31 -38.10 -16.61
N GLY A 420 15.53 -38.44 -15.57
CA GLY A 420 15.62 -39.72 -14.90
C GLY A 420 15.35 -40.90 -15.86
N ALA A 421 14.30 -40.80 -16.68
CA ALA A 421 14.01 -41.78 -17.70
C ALA A 421 15.13 -41.84 -18.77
N LEU A 422 15.62 -40.70 -19.26
CA LEU A 422 16.76 -40.65 -20.18
C LEU A 422 17.97 -41.40 -19.63
N VAL A 423 18.33 -41.19 -18.37
CA VAL A 423 19.46 -41.87 -17.71
C VAL A 423 19.23 -43.37 -17.60
N VAL A 424 18.05 -43.81 -17.16
CA VAL A 424 17.73 -45.23 -17.04
C VAL A 424 17.77 -45.93 -18.41
N PHE A 425 17.16 -45.36 -19.44
CA PHE A 425 17.18 -45.91 -20.78
C PHE A 425 18.59 -45.88 -21.40
N GLY A 426 19.32 -44.74 -21.24
CA GLY A 426 20.68 -44.62 -21.73
C GLY A 426 21.63 -45.68 -21.13
N ASN A 427 21.55 -45.91 -19.82
CA ASN A 427 22.30 -46.99 -19.17
C ASN A 427 21.88 -48.39 -19.65
N THR A 428 20.59 -48.62 -19.86
CA THR A 428 20.07 -49.89 -20.35
C THR A 428 20.58 -50.22 -21.76
N PHE A 429 20.70 -49.20 -22.63
CA PHE A 429 21.25 -49.33 -23.98
C PHE A 429 22.77 -49.15 -24.05
N SER A 430 23.45 -49.05 -22.89
CA SER A 430 24.91 -48.90 -22.79
C SER A 430 25.43 -47.68 -23.59
N LEU A 431 24.70 -46.60 -23.57
CA LEU A 431 25.11 -45.33 -24.21
C LEU A 431 26.22 -44.64 -23.39
N ASP A 432 27.02 -43.85 -24.10
CA ASP A 432 28.09 -43.07 -23.48
C ASP A 432 27.55 -42.06 -22.44
N SER A 433 28.15 -42.02 -21.27
CA SER A 433 27.75 -41.15 -20.14
C SER A 433 27.80 -39.68 -20.46
N ASP A 434 28.80 -39.23 -21.24
CA ASP A 434 28.97 -37.84 -21.62
C ASP A 434 27.92 -37.40 -22.65
N GLY A 435 27.55 -38.32 -23.54
CA GLY A 435 26.44 -38.14 -24.47
C GLY A 435 25.10 -38.00 -23.74
N ILE A 436 24.84 -38.85 -22.71
CA ILE A 436 23.64 -38.77 -21.87
C ILE A 436 23.60 -37.44 -21.13
N ALA A 437 24.74 -36.98 -20.55
CA ALA A 437 24.82 -35.69 -19.84
C ALA A 437 24.51 -34.51 -20.79
N THR A 438 24.99 -34.54 -22.04
CA THR A 438 24.67 -33.55 -23.07
C THR A 438 23.19 -33.56 -23.42
N ALA A 439 22.58 -34.75 -23.63
CA ALA A 439 21.16 -34.89 -23.89
C ALA A 439 20.29 -34.41 -22.73
N ALA A 440 20.65 -34.74 -21.49
CA ALA A 440 19.97 -34.25 -20.28
C ALA A 440 20.04 -32.73 -20.16
N THR A 441 21.19 -32.11 -20.50
CA THR A 441 21.36 -30.65 -20.53
C THR A 441 20.38 -30.00 -21.52
N LEU A 442 20.24 -30.55 -22.71
CA LEU A 442 19.31 -30.03 -23.72
C LEU A 442 17.84 -30.21 -23.30
N LEU A 443 17.47 -31.34 -22.68
CA LEU A 443 16.11 -31.53 -22.13
C LEU A 443 15.78 -30.54 -21.07
N LEU A 444 16.66 -30.30 -20.09
CA LEU A 444 16.48 -29.29 -19.06
C LEU A 444 16.34 -27.87 -19.64
N ALA A 445 17.10 -27.56 -20.69
CA ALA A 445 16.97 -26.29 -21.39
C ALA A 445 15.59 -26.14 -22.05
N ILE A 446 15.05 -27.19 -22.66
CA ILE A 446 13.71 -27.21 -23.29
C ILE A 446 12.65 -26.92 -22.22
N VAL A 447 12.67 -27.62 -21.07
CA VAL A 447 11.74 -27.36 -19.95
C VAL A 447 11.91 -25.96 -19.42
N GLY A 448 13.15 -25.49 -19.25
CA GLY A 448 13.45 -24.13 -18.80
C GLY A 448 12.82 -23.07 -19.72
N PHE A 449 12.90 -23.22 -21.04
CA PHE A 449 12.24 -22.34 -22.00
C PHE A 449 10.71 -22.45 -21.96
N MET A 450 10.15 -23.64 -21.75
CA MET A 450 8.70 -23.82 -21.60
C MET A 450 8.17 -23.08 -20.35
N ILE A 451 8.87 -23.17 -19.24
CA ILE A 451 8.52 -22.47 -18.01
C ILE A 451 8.69 -20.96 -18.18
N MET A 452 9.81 -20.53 -18.76
CA MET A 452 10.06 -19.12 -19.09
C MET A 452 8.93 -18.56 -19.97
N TYR A 453 8.47 -19.32 -20.99
CA TYR A 453 7.33 -18.96 -21.82
C TYR A 453 6.04 -18.81 -21.00
N LYS A 454 5.72 -19.78 -20.13
CA LYS A 454 4.51 -19.75 -19.28
C LYS A 454 4.52 -18.56 -18.32
N ILE A 455 5.65 -18.31 -17.64
CA ILE A 455 5.79 -17.26 -16.63
C ILE A 455 5.82 -15.85 -17.26
N SER A 456 6.33 -15.72 -18.50
CA SER A 456 6.49 -14.43 -19.17
C SER A 456 5.21 -13.86 -19.76
N LYS A 457 4.11 -14.60 -19.75
CA LYS A 457 2.81 -14.10 -20.28
C LYS A 457 2.26 -12.93 -19.45
N PRO A 458 1.67 -11.87 -20.09
CA PRO A 458 1.57 -11.66 -21.54
C PRO A 458 2.90 -11.21 -22.16
N PHE A 459 3.20 -11.73 -23.36
CA PHE A 459 4.43 -11.41 -24.08
C PHE A 459 4.43 -9.94 -24.53
N ASN A 460 5.53 -9.25 -24.28
CA ASN A 460 5.84 -7.95 -24.87
C ASN A 460 7.11 -8.02 -25.73
N LYS A 461 7.44 -6.94 -26.42
CA LYS A 461 8.63 -6.89 -27.29
C LYS A 461 9.92 -7.24 -26.54
N LEU A 462 10.09 -6.74 -25.32
CA LEU A 462 11.27 -7.02 -24.47
C LEU A 462 11.36 -8.53 -24.16
N THR A 463 10.26 -9.13 -23.71
CA THR A 463 10.24 -10.55 -23.36
C THR A 463 10.57 -11.43 -24.56
N PHE A 464 10.01 -11.10 -25.74
CA PHE A 464 10.28 -11.81 -26.97
C PHE A 464 11.75 -11.71 -27.37
N THR A 465 12.33 -10.51 -27.31
CA THR A 465 13.77 -10.31 -27.58
C THR A 465 14.65 -11.11 -26.63
N VAL A 466 14.35 -11.09 -25.32
CA VAL A 466 15.11 -11.86 -24.32
C VAL A 466 14.98 -13.36 -24.58
N PHE A 467 13.80 -13.86 -24.95
CA PHE A 467 13.58 -15.26 -25.27
C PHE A 467 14.45 -15.71 -26.44
N ILE A 468 14.44 -14.95 -27.55
CA ILE A 468 15.28 -15.24 -28.73
C ILE A 468 16.76 -15.14 -28.40
N PHE A 469 17.18 -14.09 -27.66
CA PHE A 469 18.56 -13.92 -27.25
C PHE A 469 19.08 -15.12 -26.43
N CYS A 470 18.27 -15.59 -25.45
CA CYS A 470 18.62 -16.75 -24.65
C CYS A 470 18.67 -18.03 -25.46
N ALA A 471 17.73 -18.24 -26.41
CA ALA A 471 17.73 -19.41 -27.27
C ALA A 471 18.98 -19.45 -28.21
N ILE A 472 19.30 -18.34 -28.86
CA ILE A 472 20.49 -18.20 -29.69
C ILE A 472 21.77 -18.34 -28.84
N GLY A 473 21.83 -17.71 -27.68
CA GLY A 473 22.96 -17.78 -26.77
C GLY A 473 23.22 -19.20 -26.28
N LEU A 474 22.17 -19.95 -25.93
CA LEU A 474 22.28 -21.36 -25.55
C LEU A 474 22.80 -22.19 -26.71
N ALA A 475 22.20 -22.06 -27.93
CA ALA A 475 22.64 -22.78 -29.12
C ALA A 475 24.09 -22.47 -29.47
N PHE A 476 24.51 -21.22 -29.41
CA PHE A 476 25.91 -20.82 -29.61
C PHE A 476 26.84 -21.44 -28.57
N SER A 477 26.50 -21.36 -27.30
CA SER A 477 27.33 -21.88 -26.21
C SER A 477 27.44 -23.39 -26.22
N SER A 478 26.37 -24.11 -26.57
CA SER A 478 26.38 -25.57 -26.66
C SER A 478 27.11 -26.12 -27.91
N THR A 479 27.32 -25.28 -28.94
CA THR A 479 27.98 -25.70 -30.20
C THR A 479 29.43 -25.14 -30.26
N VAL A 480 29.60 -23.83 -30.17
CA VAL A 480 30.90 -23.15 -30.32
C VAL A 480 31.74 -23.25 -29.06
N LEU A 481 31.13 -23.06 -27.87
CA LEU A 481 31.81 -23.13 -26.59
C LEU A 481 31.66 -24.48 -25.89
N LYS A 482 31.43 -25.57 -26.70
CA LYS A 482 31.16 -26.91 -26.19
C LYS A 482 32.19 -27.43 -25.19
N SER A 483 33.47 -27.14 -25.40
CA SER A 483 34.57 -27.56 -24.49
C SER A 483 34.51 -26.87 -23.14
N LEU A 484 34.07 -25.62 -23.10
CA LEU A 484 33.91 -24.86 -21.84
C LEU A 484 32.79 -25.42 -20.96
N PHE A 485 31.73 -25.91 -21.61
CA PHE A 485 30.55 -26.44 -20.92
C PHE A 485 30.49 -27.96 -20.91
N TYR A 486 31.57 -28.66 -21.23
CA TYR A 486 31.65 -30.12 -21.24
C TYR A 486 30.54 -30.77 -22.07
N MET A 487 30.19 -30.16 -23.25
CA MET A 487 29.22 -30.69 -24.17
C MET A 487 29.89 -31.66 -25.13
N SER A 488 29.59 -32.94 -24.97
CA SER A 488 30.17 -34.03 -25.80
C SER A 488 29.27 -34.37 -27.01
N PRO A 489 29.82 -34.89 -28.12
CA PRO A 489 29.04 -35.36 -29.22
C PRO A 489 28.15 -36.55 -28.79
N MET A 490 26.90 -36.56 -29.24
CA MET A 490 25.95 -37.63 -28.93
C MET A 490 25.94 -38.69 -30.07
N SER A 491 25.81 -39.95 -29.70
CA SER A 491 25.57 -41.01 -30.67
C SER A 491 24.17 -40.85 -31.34
N THR A 492 23.95 -41.50 -32.48
CA THR A 492 22.65 -41.45 -33.17
C THR A 492 21.52 -41.97 -32.27
N GLU A 493 21.76 -43.03 -31.53
CA GLU A 493 20.82 -43.62 -30.58
C GLU A 493 20.50 -42.66 -29.44
N CYS A 494 21.51 -41.96 -28.91
CA CYS A 494 21.34 -40.93 -27.86
C CYS A 494 20.51 -39.75 -28.39
N ILE A 495 20.75 -39.28 -29.61
CA ILE A 495 19.95 -38.22 -30.25
C ILE A 495 18.50 -38.66 -30.42
N MET A 496 18.25 -39.87 -30.93
CA MET A 496 16.89 -40.40 -31.11
C MET A 496 16.15 -40.45 -29.74
N LEU A 497 16.81 -40.94 -28.71
CA LEU A 497 16.25 -41.01 -27.36
C LEU A 497 15.96 -39.60 -26.81
N ALA A 498 16.88 -38.64 -26.95
CA ALA A 498 16.70 -37.26 -26.55
C ALA A 498 15.49 -36.61 -27.26
N VAL A 499 15.31 -36.85 -28.57
CA VAL A 499 14.16 -36.34 -29.34
C VAL A 499 12.84 -36.92 -28.84
N VAL A 500 12.77 -38.21 -28.53
CA VAL A 500 11.57 -38.85 -28.00
C VAL A 500 11.19 -38.22 -26.63
N PHE A 501 12.15 -38.03 -25.73
CA PHE A 501 11.89 -37.38 -24.45
C PHE A 501 11.58 -35.91 -24.60
N ALA A 502 12.19 -35.19 -25.56
CA ALA A 502 11.85 -33.78 -25.84
C ALA A 502 10.38 -33.63 -26.27
N ILE A 503 9.86 -34.52 -27.10
CA ILE A 503 8.44 -34.54 -27.50
C ILE A 503 7.54 -34.86 -26.28
N ALA A 504 7.94 -35.86 -25.47
CA ALA A 504 7.18 -36.25 -24.29
C ALA A 504 7.13 -35.16 -23.22
N THR A 505 8.17 -34.30 -23.14
CA THR A 505 8.30 -33.22 -22.15
C THR A 505 7.12 -32.25 -22.21
N GLU A 506 6.65 -31.86 -23.38
CA GLU A 506 5.52 -30.92 -23.53
C GLU A 506 4.23 -31.52 -22.94
N SER A 507 3.91 -32.75 -23.29
CA SER A 507 2.72 -33.43 -22.80
C SER A 507 2.78 -33.62 -21.28
N LEU A 508 3.93 -34.07 -20.75
CA LEU A 508 4.14 -34.30 -19.33
C LEU A 508 4.01 -33.00 -18.53
N PHE A 509 4.66 -31.92 -18.97
CA PHE A 509 4.59 -30.62 -18.36
C PHE A 509 3.15 -30.08 -18.28
N ARG A 510 2.39 -30.25 -19.36
CA ARG A 510 0.99 -29.85 -19.43
C ARG A 510 0.12 -30.65 -18.45
N TYR A 511 0.27 -31.98 -18.40
CA TYR A 511 -0.50 -32.83 -17.50
C TYR A 511 -0.17 -32.54 -16.03
N LEU A 512 1.10 -32.39 -15.67
CA LEU A 512 1.52 -32.03 -14.32
C LEU A 512 1.02 -30.65 -13.91
N THR A 513 1.01 -29.68 -14.84
CA THR A 513 0.41 -28.36 -14.60
C THR A 513 -1.06 -28.48 -14.25
N LEU A 514 -1.86 -29.19 -15.06
CA LEU A 514 -3.29 -29.39 -14.82
C LEU A 514 -3.57 -30.15 -13.51
N LEU A 515 -2.74 -31.14 -13.19
CA LEU A 515 -2.85 -31.90 -11.95
C LEU A 515 -2.64 -31.00 -10.74
N ILE A 516 -1.60 -30.19 -10.75
CA ILE A 516 -1.25 -29.28 -9.64
C ILE A 516 -2.30 -28.17 -9.49
N GLU A 517 -2.82 -27.63 -10.60
CA GLU A 517 -3.91 -26.64 -10.58
C GLU A 517 -5.21 -27.24 -9.99
N LYS A 518 -5.57 -28.48 -10.32
CA LYS A 518 -6.71 -29.19 -9.71
C LYS A 518 -6.50 -29.47 -8.23
N LEU A 519 -5.30 -29.89 -7.85
CA LEU A 519 -4.96 -30.13 -6.44
C LEU A 519 -5.05 -28.85 -5.63
N GLN A 520 -4.60 -27.73 -6.21
CA GLN A 520 -4.73 -26.42 -5.58
C GLN A 520 -6.21 -26.03 -5.37
N GLN A 521 -7.04 -26.18 -6.41
CA GLN A 521 -8.48 -25.88 -6.32
C GLN A 521 -9.15 -26.72 -5.23
N TRP A 522 -8.81 -28.01 -5.14
CA TRP A 522 -9.34 -28.90 -4.13
C TRP A 522 -8.94 -28.45 -2.70
N LEU A 523 -7.65 -28.16 -2.48
CA LEU A 523 -7.15 -27.66 -1.19
C LEU A 523 -7.79 -26.31 -0.80
N ASP A 524 -7.98 -25.40 -1.75
CA ASP A 524 -8.60 -24.10 -1.49
C ASP A 524 -10.10 -24.25 -1.17
N THR A 525 -10.78 -25.23 -1.74
CA THR A 525 -12.20 -25.54 -1.46
C THR A 525 -12.38 -26.09 -0.05
N ASP A 526 -11.51 -26.99 0.41
CA ASP A 526 -11.56 -27.55 1.76
C ASP A 526 -11.30 -26.49 2.84
N VAL A 527 -10.36 -25.56 2.62
CA VAL A 527 -10.09 -24.44 3.53
C VAL A 527 -11.29 -23.49 3.64
N ILE A 528 -12.03 -23.29 2.54
CA ILE A 528 -13.27 -22.48 2.56
C ILE A 528 -14.36 -23.19 3.36
N HIS A 529 -14.50 -24.52 3.24
CA HIS A 529 -15.48 -25.29 4.01
C HIS A 529 -15.18 -25.32 5.51
N GLU A 530 -13.93 -25.35 5.92
CA GLU A 530 -13.55 -25.26 7.34
C GLU A 530 -13.77 -23.87 7.95
N ARG A 531 -13.64 -22.80 7.15
CA ARG A 531 -13.83 -21.41 7.63
C ARG A 531 -15.30 -20.94 7.64
N MET A 532 -16.25 -21.70 7.10
CA MET A 532 -17.66 -21.35 7.17
C MET A 532 -18.24 -21.64 8.57
N PRO A 533 -18.92 -20.67 9.23
CA PRO A 533 -19.60 -20.91 10.50
C PRO A 533 -20.69 -21.97 10.31
N GLU A 534 -20.87 -22.85 11.31
CA GLU A 534 -21.73 -24.06 11.29
C GLU A 534 -23.18 -23.83 10.79
N ARG A 535 -23.73 -22.63 10.92
CA ARG A 535 -25.06 -22.29 10.41
C ARG A 535 -25.19 -22.30 8.87
N LYS A 536 -24.09 -22.15 8.13
CA LYS A 536 -24.07 -22.23 6.65
C LYS A 536 -23.78 -23.66 6.16
N LYS A 537 -23.09 -24.48 6.96
CA LYS A 537 -22.83 -25.90 6.63
C LYS A 537 -24.13 -26.71 6.49
N LYS A 538 -25.15 -26.45 7.32
CA LYS A 538 -26.46 -27.14 7.25
C LYS A 538 -27.35 -26.75 6.04
N LYS A 539 -27.12 -25.60 5.40
CA LYS A 539 -27.90 -25.19 4.21
C LYS A 539 -27.35 -25.75 2.90
N HIS A 540 -26.04 -26.06 2.83
CA HIS A 540 -25.43 -26.62 1.61
C HIS A 540 -25.53 -28.14 1.55
N GLY A 541 -25.55 -28.85 2.67
CA GLY A 541 -25.73 -30.31 2.74
C GLY A 541 -27.15 -30.79 2.44
N ARG A 542 -28.12 -29.91 2.15
CA ARG A 542 -29.50 -30.26 1.73
C ARG A 542 -29.77 -30.02 0.22
N ARG A 543 -28.74 -29.73 -0.57
CA ARG A 543 -28.86 -29.49 -2.03
C ARG A 543 -27.92 -30.37 -2.88
N ILE A 544 -27.49 -31.49 -2.35
CA ILE A 544 -26.86 -32.59 -3.12
C ILE A 544 -27.75 -33.81 -3.02
#